data_fb9cbbf3d27dffa6a46a0ee536a4ba92
#
_entry.id   fb9cbbf3d27dffa6a46a0ee536a4ba92
#
_cell.length_a   1.000
_cell.length_b   1.000
_cell.length_c   1.000
_cell.angle_alpha   90.00
_cell.angle_beta   90.00
_cell.angle_gamma   90.00
#
_symmetry.space_group_name_H-M   'P 1'
#
loop_
_entity.id
_entity.type
_entity.pdbx_description
1 polymer ?
#
loop_
_entity_poly.entity_id
_entity_poly.type
_entity_poly.pdbx_seq_one_letter_code
_entity_poly.pdbx_strand_id
1 'polypeptide(L)'
;MPHPTFENEILISTTLQSSVFLKDGLLHLDNFVTISDAKFSDLYGILDSLVEIQTTKLNKESARSELTRIKSEDSMYEVIFQAFNVLKSNLNILNEVRIPSTEILTDDWFSQAFTAIDRAYLQVAMLRRAKWLRKIRGLYVILDPGFTGGRDIIDIAKQTLSGGTKILQLRDKKSDKSEVLDMAIRLKEICESSGALCVVNDDPDIALLSKAHGLHLGQTDLGVNFARQIIAHETFIGRSNNDLKEALESENMGADYLALGTVFPTNTMGKSNRVATGLHTIKELRDQTDLPIVAIGGINVKNVKSVVDSGADSVCVVSAITMAENPELET
;
A
#
# COMPACT_ATOMS: atom_id res chain seq x y z
N MET A 1 45.24 -18.89 -8.49
CA MET A 1 43.93 -18.15 -8.46
C MET A 1 44.15 -16.96 -7.59
N PRO A 2 43.79 -15.73 -8.00
CA PRO A 2 43.85 -14.60 -7.08
C PRO A 2 42.90 -14.86 -5.91
N HIS A 3 43.38 -14.65 -4.68
CA HIS A 3 42.52 -14.69 -3.50
C HIS A 3 41.44 -13.59 -3.63
N PRO A 4 40.19 -13.86 -3.30
CA PRO A 4 39.17 -12.81 -3.22
C PRO A 4 39.65 -11.71 -2.30
N THR A 5 39.48 -10.45 -2.70
CA THR A 5 39.79 -9.31 -1.85
C THR A 5 38.84 -9.33 -0.65
N PHE A 6 39.26 -8.73 0.48
CA PHE A 6 38.44 -8.63 1.71
C PHE A 6 37.06 -8.04 1.44
N GLU A 7 36.94 -7.11 0.48
CA GLU A 7 35.68 -6.49 0.05
C GLU A 7 34.75 -7.52 -0.62
N ASN A 8 35.29 -8.44 -1.43
CA ASN A 8 34.51 -9.51 -2.07
C ASN A 8 34.00 -10.52 -1.04
N GLU A 9 34.75 -10.82 0.01
CA GLU A 9 34.33 -11.71 1.10
C GLU A 9 33.18 -11.11 1.89
N ILE A 10 33.23 -9.80 2.20
CA ILE A 10 32.14 -9.07 2.87
C ILE A 10 30.89 -9.09 1.97
N LEU A 11 31.01 -8.79 0.69
CA LEU A 11 29.89 -8.75 -0.23
C LEU A 11 29.19 -10.11 -0.35
N ILE A 12 29.96 -11.19 -0.49
CA ILE A 12 29.42 -12.56 -0.52
C ILE A 12 28.72 -12.88 0.81
N SER A 13 29.36 -12.57 1.93
CA SER A 13 28.80 -12.82 3.27
C SER A 13 27.47 -12.08 3.49
N THR A 14 27.40 -10.79 3.13
CA THR A 14 26.17 -9.98 3.28
C THR A 14 25.07 -10.45 2.33
N THR A 15 25.40 -10.88 1.11
CA THR A 15 24.45 -11.46 0.16
C THR A 15 23.81 -12.73 0.72
N LEU A 16 24.62 -13.62 1.25
CA LEU A 16 24.19 -14.86 1.85
C LEU A 16 23.35 -14.66 3.11
N GLN A 17 23.76 -13.71 3.96
CA GLN A 17 22.99 -13.36 5.14
C GLN A 17 21.60 -12.82 4.76
N SER A 18 21.52 -11.97 3.74
CA SER A 18 20.27 -11.44 3.22
C SER A 18 19.40 -12.53 2.59
N SER A 19 19.99 -13.52 1.91
CA SER A 19 19.25 -14.65 1.34
C SER A 19 18.61 -15.55 2.41
N VAL A 20 19.36 -15.88 3.45
CA VAL A 20 18.84 -16.64 4.60
C VAL A 20 17.72 -15.86 5.30
N PHE A 21 17.94 -14.57 5.52
CA PHE A 21 16.97 -13.71 6.18
C PHE A 21 15.67 -13.60 5.38
N LEU A 22 15.77 -13.45 4.05
CA LEU A 22 14.62 -13.42 3.15
C LEU A 22 13.83 -14.73 3.17
N LYS A 23 14.52 -15.87 3.06
CA LYS A 23 13.90 -17.20 3.08
C LYS A 23 13.16 -17.45 4.40
N ASP A 24 13.83 -17.23 5.52
CA ASP A 24 13.23 -17.42 6.85
C ASP A 24 12.11 -16.39 7.10
N GLY A 25 12.22 -15.16 6.57
CA GLY A 25 11.18 -14.14 6.64
C GLY A 25 9.91 -14.51 5.87
N LEU A 26 10.05 -15.07 4.66
CA LEU A 26 8.92 -15.56 3.87
C LEU A 26 8.22 -16.75 4.55
N LEU A 27 8.98 -17.68 5.11
CA LEU A 27 8.44 -18.79 5.89
C LEU A 27 7.72 -18.30 7.16
N HIS A 28 8.21 -17.22 7.78
CA HIS A 28 7.58 -16.63 8.96
C HIS A 28 6.30 -15.86 8.62
N LEU A 29 6.24 -15.24 7.43
CA LEU A 29 5.03 -14.58 6.94
C LEU A 29 3.86 -15.55 6.76
N ASP A 30 4.12 -16.84 6.46
CA ASP A 30 3.10 -17.87 6.35
C ASP A 30 2.33 -18.10 7.67
N ASN A 31 2.90 -17.74 8.82
CA ASN A 31 2.18 -17.76 10.10
C ASN A 31 1.06 -16.69 10.19
N PHE A 32 1.11 -15.66 9.35
CA PHE A 32 0.15 -14.58 9.33
C PHE A 32 -0.81 -14.65 8.13
N VAL A 33 -0.32 -15.18 7.00
CA VAL A 33 -1.05 -15.24 5.73
C VAL A 33 -0.77 -16.59 5.09
N THR A 34 -1.80 -17.34 4.72
CA THR A 34 -1.60 -18.62 4.01
C THR A 34 -0.91 -18.37 2.66
N ILE A 35 0.37 -18.70 2.59
CA ILE A 35 1.19 -18.62 1.40
C ILE A 35 1.40 -20.05 0.87
N SER A 36 1.07 -20.27 -0.40
CA SER A 36 1.43 -21.53 -1.04
C SER A 36 2.93 -21.55 -1.34
N ASP A 37 3.68 -22.51 -0.81
CA ASP A 37 5.12 -22.69 -1.08
C ASP A 37 5.43 -22.75 -2.58
N ALA A 38 4.50 -23.24 -3.38
CA ALA A 38 4.63 -23.27 -4.84
C ALA A 38 4.81 -21.88 -5.47
N LYS A 39 4.37 -20.79 -4.80
CA LYS A 39 4.51 -19.42 -5.32
C LYS A 39 5.93 -18.90 -5.25
N PHE A 40 6.76 -19.43 -4.36
CA PHE A 40 8.13 -18.96 -4.15
C PHE A 40 9.18 -20.02 -4.51
N SER A 41 8.78 -21.15 -5.13
CA SER A 41 9.67 -22.27 -5.47
C SER A 41 10.92 -21.82 -6.23
N ASP A 42 10.73 -20.97 -7.25
CA ASP A 42 11.84 -20.47 -8.08
C ASP A 42 12.82 -19.64 -7.23
N LEU A 43 12.27 -18.77 -6.37
CA LEU A 43 13.09 -17.96 -5.44
C LEU A 43 13.85 -18.85 -4.46
N TYR A 44 13.19 -19.85 -3.87
CA TYR A 44 13.86 -20.76 -2.93
C TYR A 44 15.01 -21.52 -3.59
N GLY A 45 14.86 -21.97 -4.83
CA GLY A 45 15.94 -22.57 -5.61
C GLY A 45 17.15 -21.63 -5.79
N ILE A 46 16.91 -20.35 -6.08
CA ILE A 46 17.98 -19.33 -6.16
C ILE A 46 18.64 -19.09 -4.80
N LEU A 47 17.84 -18.94 -3.72
CA LEU A 47 18.38 -18.70 -2.38
C LEU A 47 19.20 -19.88 -1.88
N ASP A 48 18.80 -21.11 -2.17
CA ASP A 48 19.53 -22.34 -1.81
C ASP A 48 20.83 -22.46 -2.59
N SER A 49 20.85 -22.15 -3.89
CA SER A 49 22.09 -22.14 -4.69
C SER A 49 23.11 -21.10 -4.19
N LEU A 50 22.65 -19.94 -3.71
CA LEU A 50 23.53 -18.96 -3.04
C LEU A 50 24.17 -19.52 -1.78
N VAL A 51 23.44 -20.28 -0.99
CA VAL A 51 23.96 -20.90 0.25
C VAL A 51 25.00 -21.97 -0.04
N GLU A 52 24.90 -22.67 -1.18
CA GLU A 52 25.88 -23.69 -1.61
C GLU A 52 27.23 -23.12 -2.01
N ILE A 53 27.28 -21.83 -2.42
CA ILE A 53 28.52 -21.16 -2.83
C ILE A 53 29.48 -20.95 -1.64
N GLN A 54 29.00 -20.99 -0.42
CA GLN A 54 29.79 -20.66 0.76
C GLN A 54 30.21 -21.89 1.58
N THR A 55 31.53 -22.05 1.75
CA THR A 55 32.14 -23.05 2.62
C THR A 55 32.26 -22.60 4.10
N THR A 56 31.92 -21.35 4.43
CA THR A 56 32.01 -20.78 5.78
C THR A 56 30.67 -20.85 6.51
N LYS A 57 30.72 -21.15 7.84
CA LYS A 57 29.54 -21.25 8.70
C LYS A 57 28.77 -19.92 8.78
N LEU A 58 27.66 -19.83 8.06
CA LEU A 58 26.68 -18.78 8.26
C LEU A 58 26.04 -18.89 9.65
N ASN A 59 25.91 -17.76 10.34
CA ASN A 59 25.20 -17.72 11.62
C ASN A 59 23.66 -17.68 11.39
N LYS A 60 23.09 -18.83 10.96
CA LYS A 60 21.64 -18.97 10.72
C LYS A 60 20.80 -18.72 11.98
N GLU A 61 21.37 -18.94 13.17
CA GLU A 61 20.67 -18.75 14.45
C GLU A 61 20.41 -17.27 14.75
N SER A 62 21.31 -16.37 14.36
CA SER A 62 21.14 -14.93 14.57
C SER A 62 19.95 -14.38 13.77
N ALA A 63 19.85 -14.71 12.47
CA ALA A 63 18.74 -14.26 11.62
C ALA A 63 17.38 -14.75 12.15
N ARG A 64 17.30 -16.05 12.52
CA ARG A 64 16.07 -16.64 13.09
C ARG A 64 15.67 -15.99 14.41
N SER A 65 16.63 -15.67 15.28
CA SER A 65 16.33 -15.03 16.57
C SER A 65 15.78 -13.63 16.43
N GLU A 66 16.19 -12.88 15.40
CA GLU A 66 15.66 -11.54 15.10
C GLU A 66 14.24 -11.61 14.55
N LEU A 67 13.97 -12.52 13.60
CA LEU A 67 12.64 -12.70 13.02
C LEU A 67 11.59 -13.13 14.06
N THR A 68 11.96 -13.98 15.04
CA THR A 68 11.04 -14.39 16.11
C THR A 68 10.62 -13.26 17.05
N ARG A 69 11.31 -12.13 17.04
CA ARG A 69 10.94 -10.94 17.81
C ARG A 69 9.88 -10.09 17.11
N ILE A 70 9.64 -10.31 15.82
CA ILE A 70 8.65 -9.58 15.05
C ILE A 70 7.25 -10.11 15.38
N LYS A 71 6.43 -9.27 16.01
CA LYS A 71 5.10 -9.67 16.51
C LYS A 71 3.95 -9.19 15.65
N SER A 72 4.20 -8.37 14.61
CA SER A 72 3.15 -7.87 13.73
C SER A 72 3.41 -8.25 12.29
N GLU A 73 2.35 -8.55 11.58
CA GLU A 73 2.38 -8.84 10.14
C GLU A 73 2.94 -7.66 9.34
N ASP A 74 2.59 -6.40 9.70
CA ASP A 74 3.08 -5.22 8.98
C ASP A 74 4.60 -5.05 9.13
N SER A 75 5.14 -5.28 10.34
CA SER A 75 6.59 -5.27 10.56
C SER A 75 7.29 -6.39 9.80
N MET A 76 6.64 -7.54 9.61
CA MET A 76 7.18 -8.63 8.81
C MET A 76 7.28 -8.26 7.34
N TYR A 77 6.27 -7.61 6.76
CA TYR A 77 6.34 -7.10 5.39
C TYR A 77 7.50 -6.11 5.20
N GLU A 78 7.71 -5.17 6.14
CA GLU A 78 8.83 -4.21 6.06
C GLU A 78 10.19 -4.93 6.03
N VAL A 79 10.38 -5.89 6.91
CA VAL A 79 11.62 -6.68 6.97
C VAL A 79 11.87 -7.45 5.67
N ILE A 80 10.84 -8.09 5.12
CA ILE A 80 10.92 -8.84 3.87
C ILE A 80 11.27 -7.92 2.70
N PHE A 81 10.62 -6.74 2.59
CA PHE A 81 10.94 -5.78 1.53
C PHE A 81 12.37 -5.24 1.64
N GLN A 82 12.85 -4.98 2.86
CA GLN A 82 14.25 -4.61 3.07
C GLN A 82 15.19 -5.72 2.64
N ALA A 83 14.90 -6.98 2.99
CA ALA A 83 15.72 -8.12 2.59
C ALA A 83 15.78 -8.30 1.07
N PHE A 84 14.66 -8.12 0.36
CA PHE A 84 14.64 -8.11 -1.11
C PHE A 84 15.53 -7.03 -1.70
N ASN A 85 15.45 -5.81 -1.19
CA ASN A 85 16.22 -4.67 -1.69
C ASN A 85 17.73 -4.88 -1.47
N VAL A 86 18.13 -5.34 -0.29
CA VAL A 86 19.54 -5.63 0.03
C VAL A 86 20.06 -6.76 -0.84
N LEU A 87 19.31 -7.85 -0.98
CA LEU A 87 19.70 -8.98 -1.82
C LEU A 87 19.87 -8.57 -3.28
N LYS A 88 18.91 -7.85 -3.83
CA LYS A 88 18.95 -7.37 -5.23
C LYS A 88 20.13 -6.42 -5.46
N SER A 89 20.39 -5.49 -4.54
CA SER A 89 21.53 -4.58 -4.61
C SER A 89 22.87 -5.34 -4.59
N ASN A 90 23.03 -6.29 -3.68
CA ASN A 90 24.23 -7.10 -3.58
C ASN A 90 24.46 -7.96 -4.82
N LEU A 91 23.41 -8.56 -5.38
CA LEU A 91 23.49 -9.35 -6.61
C LEU A 91 23.89 -8.49 -7.81
N ASN A 92 23.41 -7.25 -7.92
CA ASN A 92 23.84 -6.32 -8.96
C ASN A 92 25.37 -6.07 -8.87
N ILE A 93 25.89 -5.80 -7.67
CA ILE A 93 27.33 -5.59 -7.47
C ILE A 93 28.11 -6.87 -7.82
N LEU A 94 27.66 -8.04 -7.38
CA LEU A 94 28.30 -9.31 -7.69
C LEU A 94 28.36 -9.58 -9.20
N ASN A 95 27.28 -9.26 -9.93
CA ASN A 95 27.21 -9.40 -11.38
C ASN A 95 28.19 -8.45 -12.09
N GLU A 96 28.35 -7.21 -11.59
CA GLU A 96 29.30 -6.23 -12.16
C GLU A 96 30.77 -6.59 -11.89
N VAL A 97 31.07 -7.02 -10.65
CA VAL A 97 32.45 -7.35 -10.23
C VAL A 97 32.97 -8.63 -10.85
N ARG A 98 32.10 -9.50 -11.37
CA ARG A 98 32.45 -10.78 -12.02
C ARG A 98 33.51 -11.55 -11.24
N ILE A 99 33.15 -12.04 -10.05
CA ILE A 99 34.08 -12.82 -9.23
C ILE A 99 34.44 -14.12 -9.93
N PRO A 100 35.72 -14.36 -10.30
CA PRO A 100 36.11 -15.47 -11.20
C PRO A 100 35.96 -16.87 -10.58
N SER A 101 35.48 -17.00 -9.36
CA SER A 101 35.67 -18.20 -8.56
C SER A 101 34.49 -19.16 -8.48
N THR A 102 33.38 -18.91 -9.18
CA THR A 102 32.22 -19.80 -9.09
C THR A 102 31.67 -20.16 -10.47
N GLU A 103 31.71 -21.46 -10.80
CA GLU A 103 31.04 -22.02 -12.02
C GLU A 103 29.51 -21.80 -12.00
N ILE A 104 28.94 -21.42 -10.87
CA ILE A 104 27.50 -21.28 -10.63
C ILE A 104 26.98 -19.89 -11.05
N LEU A 105 27.75 -18.81 -10.78
CA LEU A 105 27.32 -17.43 -11.03
C LEU A 105 27.55 -17.02 -12.50
N THR A 106 26.74 -17.60 -13.39
CA THR A 106 26.73 -17.26 -14.83
C THR A 106 25.78 -16.09 -15.12
N ASP A 107 25.92 -15.44 -16.28
CA ASP A 107 24.98 -14.40 -16.72
C ASP A 107 23.53 -14.91 -16.76
N ASP A 108 23.33 -16.17 -17.15
CA ASP A 108 22.02 -16.84 -17.14
C ASP A 108 21.48 -17.02 -15.72
N TRP A 109 22.33 -17.44 -14.79
CA TRP A 109 21.96 -17.55 -13.37
C TRP A 109 21.50 -16.19 -12.79
N PHE A 110 22.25 -15.10 -13.05
CA PHE A 110 21.86 -13.76 -12.60
C PHE A 110 20.53 -13.32 -13.20
N SER A 111 20.30 -13.58 -14.49
CA SER A 111 19.02 -13.28 -15.15
C SER A 111 17.84 -14.02 -14.50
N GLN A 112 18.01 -15.31 -14.19
CA GLN A 112 17.01 -16.10 -13.48
C GLN A 112 16.79 -15.62 -12.06
N ALA A 113 17.88 -15.28 -11.35
CA ALA A 113 17.82 -14.76 -9.98
C ALA A 113 17.03 -13.44 -9.90
N PHE A 114 17.34 -12.47 -10.74
CA PHE A 114 16.60 -11.19 -10.76
C PHE A 114 15.13 -11.41 -11.13
N THR A 115 14.84 -12.27 -12.08
CA THR A 115 13.45 -12.59 -12.46
C THR A 115 12.68 -13.22 -11.30
N ALA A 116 13.28 -14.16 -10.58
CA ALA A 116 12.65 -14.83 -9.44
C ALA A 116 12.43 -13.86 -8.27
N ILE A 117 13.41 -13.00 -7.98
CA ILE A 117 13.33 -11.98 -6.93
C ILE A 117 12.22 -10.96 -7.25
N ASP A 118 12.17 -10.45 -8.48
CA ASP A 118 11.16 -9.47 -8.87
C ASP A 118 9.74 -10.05 -8.82
N ARG A 119 9.58 -11.30 -9.28
CA ARG A 119 8.31 -12.02 -9.21
C ARG A 119 7.86 -12.21 -7.75
N ALA A 120 8.76 -12.65 -6.88
CA ALA A 120 8.46 -12.86 -5.46
C ALA A 120 8.16 -11.54 -4.75
N TYR A 121 8.91 -10.49 -5.02
CA TYR A 121 8.64 -9.13 -4.52
C TYR A 121 7.22 -8.67 -4.86
N LEU A 122 6.82 -8.80 -6.13
CA LEU A 122 5.47 -8.45 -6.58
C LEU A 122 4.40 -9.29 -5.88
N GLN A 123 4.62 -10.58 -5.68
CA GLN A 123 3.68 -11.44 -4.95
C GLN A 123 3.48 -11.00 -3.50
N VAL A 124 4.57 -10.69 -2.79
CA VAL A 124 4.51 -10.17 -1.41
C VAL A 124 3.80 -8.82 -1.37
N ALA A 125 4.09 -7.92 -2.32
CA ALA A 125 3.43 -6.63 -2.43
C ALA A 125 1.92 -6.77 -2.67
N MET A 126 1.50 -7.69 -3.53
CA MET A 126 0.09 -7.98 -3.78
C MET A 126 -0.62 -8.54 -2.52
N LEU A 127 0.04 -9.39 -1.74
CA LEU A 127 -0.50 -9.88 -0.47
C LEU A 127 -0.74 -8.74 0.52
N ARG A 128 0.25 -7.85 0.68
CA ARG A 128 0.13 -6.67 1.54
C ARG A 128 -1.00 -5.74 1.07
N ARG A 129 -1.07 -5.46 -0.23
CA ARG A 129 -2.14 -4.66 -0.82
C ARG A 129 -3.52 -5.27 -0.57
N ALA A 130 -3.68 -6.58 -0.80
CA ALA A 130 -4.93 -7.29 -0.52
C ALA A 130 -5.34 -7.22 0.96
N LYS A 131 -4.38 -7.24 1.89
CA LYS A 131 -4.63 -7.03 3.32
C LYS A 131 -5.23 -5.65 3.57
N TRP A 132 -4.66 -4.60 2.98
CA TRP A 132 -5.16 -3.23 3.16
C TRP A 132 -6.54 -3.05 2.51
N LEU A 133 -6.77 -3.63 1.33
CA LEU A 133 -8.07 -3.58 0.66
C LEU A 133 -9.20 -4.17 1.50
N ARG A 134 -8.94 -5.24 2.26
CA ARG A 134 -9.92 -5.81 3.20
C ARG A 134 -10.30 -4.86 4.34
N LYS A 135 -9.47 -3.84 4.63
CA LYS A 135 -9.75 -2.79 5.61
C LYS A 135 -10.56 -1.62 5.03
N ILE A 136 -10.80 -1.56 3.72
CA ILE A 136 -11.64 -0.52 3.10
C ILE A 136 -13.10 -0.81 3.43
N ARG A 137 -13.46 -0.60 4.70
CA ARG A 137 -14.81 -0.78 5.26
C ARG A 137 -15.08 0.23 6.35
N GLY A 138 -16.33 0.66 6.47
CA GLY A 138 -16.78 1.59 7.50
C GLY A 138 -16.56 3.04 7.08
N LEU A 139 -16.17 3.89 8.04
CA LEU A 139 -16.08 5.32 7.82
C LEU A 139 -14.72 5.71 7.19
N TYR A 140 -14.82 6.52 6.14
CA TYR A 140 -13.74 7.12 5.39
C TYR A 140 -13.87 8.64 5.50
N VAL A 141 -12.88 9.33 6.03
CA VAL A 141 -12.91 10.79 6.20
C VAL A 141 -11.86 11.44 5.30
N ILE A 142 -12.29 12.40 4.49
CA ILE A 142 -11.37 13.26 3.73
C ILE A 142 -11.04 14.48 4.60
N LEU A 143 -9.76 14.69 4.82
CA LEU A 143 -9.19 15.83 5.50
C LEU A 143 -8.73 16.85 4.45
N ASP A 144 -9.46 17.97 4.37
CA ASP A 144 -9.18 19.07 3.43
C ASP A 144 -9.10 20.37 4.23
N PRO A 145 -8.00 21.14 4.16
CA PRO A 145 -7.84 22.40 4.91
C PRO A 145 -8.96 23.42 4.65
N GLY A 146 -9.60 23.33 3.46
CA GLY A 146 -10.74 24.19 3.12
C GLY A 146 -12.03 23.86 3.89
N PHE A 147 -12.08 22.73 4.61
CA PHE A 147 -13.27 22.21 5.31
C PHE A 147 -12.96 21.80 6.76
N THR A 148 -12.11 22.56 7.45
CA THR A 148 -11.77 22.32 8.86
C THR A 148 -12.29 23.38 9.82
N GLY A 149 -12.87 24.46 9.27
CA GLY A 149 -13.22 25.64 10.07
C GLY A 149 -11.99 26.35 10.67
N GLY A 150 -10.82 26.22 10.04
CA GLY A 150 -9.54 26.79 10.51
C GLY A 150 -8.83 25.96 11.59
N ARG A 151 -9.34 24.78 11.91
CA ARG A 151 -8.70 23.84 12.86
C ARG A 151 -7.57 23.05 12.21
N ASP A 152 -6.62 22.65 13.03
CA ASP A 152 -5.49 21.81 12.60
C ASP A 152 -5.99 20.44 12.09
N ILE A 153 -5.49 20.02 10.93
CA ILE A 153 -5.85 18.74 10.29
C ILE A 153 -5.45 17.55 11.18
N ILE A 154 -4.31 17.61 11.83
CA ILE A 154 -3.80 16.53 12.68
C ILE A 154 -4.68 16.36 13.92
N ASP A 155 -5.18 17.44 14.48
CA ASP A 155 -6.10 17.37 15.64
C ASP A 155 -7.45 16.78 15.23
N ILE A 156 -7.98 17.14 14.06
CA ILE A 156 -9.19 16.51 13.51
C ILE A 156 -8.93 15.03 13.22
N ALA A 157 -7.79 14.68 12.64
CA ALA A 157 -7.41 13.30 12.36
C ALA A 157 -7.42 12.45 13.64
N LYS A 158 -6.80 12.93 14.71
CA LYS A 158 -6.77 12.22 15.99
C LYS A 158 -8.17 12.01 16.56
N GLN A 159 -9.01 13.04 16.55
CA GLN A 159 -10.39 12.96 17.04
C GLN A 159 -11.21 11.94 16.22
N THR A 160 -11.15 12.00 14.91
CA THR A 160 -11.88 11.06 14.04
C THR A 160 -11.39 9.62 14.19
N LEU A 161 -10.08 9.40 14.38
CA LEU A 161 -9.54 8.08 14.68
C LEU A 161 -10.00 7.55 16.03
N SER A 162 -10.05 8.40 17.07
CA SER A 162 -10.62 8.05 18.38
C SER A 162 -12.09 7.66 18.27
N GLY A 163 -12.87 8.35 17.43
CA GLY A 163 -14.27 8.00 17.14
C GLY A 163 -14.45 6.72 16.31
N GLY A 164 -13.39 6.16 15.72
CA GLY A 164 -13.43 4.87 15.04
C GLY A 164 -13.29 4.92 13.52
N THR A 165 -12.93 6.07 12.93
CA THR A 165 -12.59 6.17 11.50
C THR A 165 -11.55 5.12 11.10
N LYS A 166 -11.77 4.48 9.96
CA LYS A 166 -10.89 3.43 9.45
C LYS A 166 -9.96 3.89 8.34
N ILE A 167 -10.32 4.97 7.65
CA ILE A 167 -9.58 5.49 6.50
C ILE A 167 -9.56 7.01 6.57
N LEU A 168 -8.36 7.60 6.50
CA LEU A 168 -8.16 9.03 6.36
C LEU A 168 -7.52 9.33 5.01
N GLN A 169 -8.05 10.32 4.29
CA GLN A 169 -7.47 10.82 3.06
C GLN A 169 -7.02 12.27 3.27
N LEU A 170 -5.75 12.55 3.00
CA LEU A 170 -5.25 13.91 2.90
C LEU A 170 -5.57 14.46 1.51
N ARG A 171 -6.33 15.54 1.45
CA ARG A 171 -6.63 16.28 0.24
C ARG A 171 -6.32 17.76 0.45
N ASP A 172 -5.13 18.18 0.09
CA ASP A 172 -4.74 19.58 0.13
C ASP A 172 -4.38 20.06 -1.30
N LYS A 173 -5.14 21.03 -1.79
CA LYS A 173 -4.96 21.62 -3.12
C LYS A 173 -4.45 23.06 -3.06
N LYS A 174 -4.00 23.50 -1.88
CA LYS A 174 -3.64 24.91 -1.66
C LYS A 174 -2.21 25.09 -1.16
N SER A 175 -1.74 24.17 -0.32
CA SER A 175 -0.40 24.22 0.24
C SER A 175 0.67 23.82 -0.78
N ASP A 176 1.90 24.21 -0.54
CA ASP A 176 3.04 23.80 -1.34
C ASP A 176 3.31 22.30 -1.16
N LYS A 177 3.86 21.64 -2.20
CA LYS A 177 4.10 20.18 -2.19
C LYS A 177 4.93 19.70 -1.01
N SER A 178 5.90 20.49 -0.55
CA SER A 178 6.71 20.15 0.64
C SER A 178 5.85 20.10 1.91
N GLU A 179 4.93 21.04 2.08
CA GLU A 179 4.00 21.07 3.22
C GLU A 179 3.01 19.89 3.17
N VAL A 180 2.52 19.56 1.97
CA VAL A 180 1.64 18.40 1.76
C VAL A 180 2.38 17.11 2.09
N LEU A 181 3.66 16.98 1.70
CA LEU A 181 4.48 15.81 2.02
C LEU A 181 4.67 15.65 3.54
N ASP A 182 5.07 16.73 4.22
CA ASP A 182 5.26 16.70 5.68
C ASP A 182 3.96 16.33 6.40
N MET A 183 2.83 16.86 5.94
CA MET A 183 1.52 16.52 6.48
C MET A 183 1.15 15.05 6.21
N ALA A 184 1.43 14.55 5.00
CA ALA A 184 1.16 13.16 4.61
C ALA A 184 1.98 12.16 5.46
N ILE A 185 3.26 12.48 5.73
CA ILE A 185 4.13 11.65 6.59
C ILE A 185 3.54 11.59 8.02
N ARG A 186 3.22 12.74 8.61
CA ARG A 186 2.62 12.81 9.95
C ARG A 186 1.28 12.08 10.05
N LEU A 187 0.42 12.24 9.03
CA LEU A 187 -0.88 11.57 8.98
C LEU A 187 -0.71 10.05 8.86
N LYS A 188 0.27 9.60 8.05
CA LYS A 188 0.60 8.18 7.89
C LYS A 188 0.99 7.54 9.22
N GLU A 189 1.86 8.18 10.01
CA GLU A 189 2.28 7.71 11.33
C GLU A 189 1.10 7.58 12.30
N ILE A 190 0.21 8.58 12.32
CA ILE A 190 -0.98 8.58 13.17
C ILE A 190 -1.95 7.46 12.76
N CYS A 191 -2.17 7.27 11.46
CA CYS A 191 -3.00 6.18 10.95
C CYS A 191 -2.43 4.82 11.34
N GLU A 192 -1.13 4.60 11.20
CA GLU A 192 -0.49 3.34 11.57
C GLU A 192 -0.66 3.02 13.06
N SER A 193 -0.41 4.01 13.92
CA SER A 193 -0.58 3.83 15.37
C SER A 193 -2.01 3.49 15.79
N SER A 194 -3.01 3.89 14.99
CA SER A 194 -4.43 3.63 15.21
C SER A 194 -4.96 2.42 14.41
N GLY A 195 -4.13 1.77 13.62
CA GLY A 195 -4.52 0.65 12.74
C GLY A 195 -5.42 1.05 11.57
N ALA A 196 -5.50 2.35 11.24
CA ALA A 196 -6.25 2.92 10.14
C ALA A 196 -5.40 3.03 8.86
N LEU A 197 -6.06 3.25 7.73
CA LEU A 197 -5.41 3.48 6.44
C LEU A 197 -5.23 4.98 6.18
N CYS A 198 -4.05 5.35 5.66
CA CYS A 198 -3.74 6.68 5.15
C CYS A 198 -3.76 6.67 3.62
N VAL A 199 -4.49 7.60 3.01
CA VAL A 199 -4.62 7.77 1.56
C VAL A 199 -4.18 9.19 1.19
N VAL A 200 -3.41 9.33 0.13
CA VAL A 200 -3.05 10.62 -0.46
C VAL A 200 -3.92 10.86 -1.69
N ASN A 201 -4.38 12.10 -1.87
CA ASN A 201 -5.20 12.49 -3.01
C ASN A 201 -4.34 13.03 -4.15
N ASP A 202 -4.58 12.63 -5.39
CA ASP A 202 -4.04 13.10 -6.67
C ASP A 202 -2.53 12.89 -6.90
N ASP A 203 -1.68 13.02 -5.89
CA ASP A 203 -0.22 13.13 -5.99
C ASP A 203 0.50 11.77 -5.75
N PRO A 204 0.87 11.01 -6.80
CA PRO A 204 1.54 9.72 -6.64
C PRO A 204 2.95 9.82 -6.05
N ASP A 205 3.67 10.91 -6.29
CA ASP A 205 4.97 11.19 -5.70
C ASP A 205 4.87 11.40 -4.17
N ILE A 206 3.87 12.15 -3.71
CA ILE A 206 3.59 12.31 -2.28
C ILE A 206 3.17 10.97 -1.65
N ALA A 207 2.33 10.18 -2.33
CA ALA A 207 1.92 8.86 -1.84
C ALA A 207 3.13 7.92 -1.68
N LEU A 208 4.08 7.94 -2.64
CA LEU A 208 5.30 7.16 -2.60
C LEU A 208 6.22 7.61 -1.44
N LEU A 209 6.52 8.90 -1.36
CA LEU A 209 7.49 9.45 -0.41
C LEU A 209 7.00 9.38 1.04
N SER A 210 5.69 9.56 1.27
CA SER A 210 5.06 9.42 2.59
C SER A 210 4.80 7.96 2.99
N LYS A 211 5.04 7.00 2.07
CA LYS A 211 4.68 5.59 2.22
C LYS A 211 3.19 5.40 2.57
N ALA A 212 2.33 6.21 1.99
CA ALA A 212 0.89 6.10 2.20
C ALA A 212 0.38 4.70 1.80
N HIS A 213 -0.65 4.21 2.48
CA HIS A 213 -1.25 2.92 2.16
C HIS A 213 -1.95 2.94 0.79
N GLY A 214 -2.50 4.09 0.39
CA GLY A 214 -3.22 4.25 -0.86
C GLY A 214 -3.06 5.62 -1.50
N LEU A 215 -3.36 5.64 -2.79
CA LEU A 215 -3.52 6.83 -3.62
C LEU A 215 -4.97 6.91 -4.10
N HIS A 216 -5.57 8.09 -4.07
CA HIS A 216 -6.89 8.32 -4.65
C HIS A 216 -6.80 9.28 -5.83
N LEU A 217 -7.37 8.90 -6.98
CA LEU A 217 -7.33 9.65 -8.22
C LEU A 217 -8.74 10.07 -8.65
N GLY A 218 -8.88 11.31 -9.12
CA GLY A 218 -10.07 11.79 -9.80
C GLY A 218 -10.05 11.49 -11.30
N GLN A 219 -11.11 11.91 -12.01
CA GLN A 219 -11.25 11.65 -13.44
C GLN A 219 -10.30 12.45 -14.33
N THR A 220 -9.80 13.58 -13.83
CA THR A 220 -8.89 14.49 -14.55
C THR A 220 -7.43 14.35 -14.11
N ASP A 221 -7.17 13.50 -13.14
CA ASP A 221 -5.82 13.27 -12.63
C ASP A 221 -5.08 12.24 -13.49
N LEU A 222 -3.87 11.88 -13.07
CA LEU A 222 -3.08 10.87 -13.77
C LEU A 222 -3.85 9.54 -13.89
N GLY A 223 -3.81 8.91 -15.05
CA GLY A 223 -4.46 7.62 -15.24
C GLY A 223 -3.87 6.54 -14.32
N VAL A 224 -4.71 5.60 -13.86
CA VAL A 224 -4.33 4.53 -12.92
C VAL A 224 -3.09 3.76 -13.37
N ASN A 225 -3.02 3.41 -14.66
CA ASN A 225 -1.90 2.69 -15.27
C ASN A 225 -0.56 3.45 -15.22
N PHE A 226 -0.59 4.78 -15.30
CA PHE A 226 0.60 5.62 -15.16
C PHE A 226 0.97 5.83 -13.69
N ALA A 227 -0.01 6.07 -12.82
CA ALA A 227 0.22 6.20 -11.38
C ALA A 227 0.84 4.91 -10.81
N ARG A 228 0.43 3.73 -11.30
CA ARG A 228 0.98 2.43 -10.90
C ARG A 228 2.48 2.28 -11.19
N GLN A 229 3.03 3.01 -12.15
CA GLN A 229 4.46 3.01 -12.47
C GLN A 229 5.29 3.86 -11.51
N ILE A 230 4.64 4.76 -10.76
CA ILE A 230 5.31 5.70 -9.83
C ILE A 230 5.25 5.17 -8.40
N ILE A 231 4.10 4.68 -7.96
CA ILE A 231 3.88 4.26 -6.57
C ILE A 231 4.47 2.88 -6.27
N ALA A 232 4.65 2.57 -4.98
CA ALA A 232 5.05 1.23 -4.55
C ALA A 232 3.98 0.19 -4.93
N HIS A 233 4.42 -1.04 -5.23
CA HIS A 233 3.53 -2.12 -5.71
C HIS A 233 2.47 -2.53 -4.69
N GLU A 234 2.74 -2.37 -3.40
CA GLU A 234 1.80 -2.62 -2.31
C GLU A 234 0.76 -1.51 -2.12
N THR A 235 1.02 -0.29 -2.61
CA THR A 235 0.09 0.84 -2.47
C THR A 235 -1.15 0.59 -3.33
N PHE A 236 -2.35 0.66 -2.73
CA PHE A 236 -3.60 0.55 -3.48
C PHE A 236 -3.99 1.87 -4.14
N ILE A 237 -4.70 1.79 -5.27
CA ILE A 237 -5.23 2.95 -6.00
C ILE A 237 -6.76 2.90 -5.98
N GLY A 238 -7.37 3.99 -5.51
CA GLY A 238 -8.79 4.23 -5.70
C GLY A 238 -9.07 5.27 -6.75
N ARG A 239 -10.26 5.22 -7.37
CA ARG A 239 -10.65 6.21 -8.36
C ARG A 239 -12.08 6.70 -8.16
N SER A 240 -12.27 8.02 -8.31
CA SER A 240 -13.59 8.67 -8.31
C SER A 240 -14.36 8.36 -9.59
N ASN A 241 -15.65 8.04 -9.49
CA ASN A 241 -16.53 7.75 -10.61
C ASN A 241 -17.87 8.46 -10.43
N ASN A 242 -18.44 8.96 -11.52
CA ASN A 242 -19.71 9.68 -11.52
C ASN A 242 -20.89 8.78 -11.87
N ASP A 243 -20.65 7.63 -12.48
CA ASP A 243 -21.65 6.67 -12.92
C ASP A 243 -21.07 5.24 -12.97
N LEU A 244 -21.92 4.28 -13.31
CA LEU A 244 -21.58 2.87 -13.42
C LEU A 244 -20.52 2.62 -14.51
N LYS A 245 -20.62 3.29 -15.65
CA LYS A 245 -19.70 3.12 -16.77
C LYS A 245 -18.27 3.54 -16.38
N GLU A 246 -18.12 4.73 -15.79
CA GLU A 246 -16.82 5.20 -15.30
C GLU A 246 -16.23 4.26 -14.24
N ALA A 247 -17.08 3.68 -13.37
CA ALA A 247 -16.63 2.75 -12.35
C ALA A 247 -16.05 1.46 -12.97
N LEU A 248 -16.74 0.85 -13.93
CA LEU A 248 -16.26 -0.33 -14.64
C LEU A 248 -15.01 -0.05 -15.49
N GLU A 249 -14.93 1.14 -16.11
CA GLU A 249 -13.71 1.58 -16.80
C GLU A 249 -12.54 1.72 -15.82
N SER A 250 -12.78 2.25 -14.62
CA SER A 250 -11.75 2.38 -13.58
C SER A 250 -11.23 1.03 -13.09
N GLU A 251 -12.10 0.05 -12.92
CA GLU A 251 -11.73 -1.34 -12.62
C GLU A 251 -10.86 -1.94 -13.72
N ASN A 252 -11.26 -1.79 -14.99
CA ASN A 252 -10.47 -2.25 -16.14
C ASN A 252 -9.11 -1.56 -16.26
N MET A 253 -8.96 -0.33 -15.77
CA MET A 253 -7.68 0.38 -15.69
C MET A 253 -6.78 -0.09 -14.52
N GLY A 254 -7.27 -0.99 -13.66
CA GLY A 254 -6.54 -1.53 -12.52
C GLY A 254 -6.69 -0.73 -11.23
N ALA A 255 -7.78 -0.01 -11.04
CA ALA A 255 -8.14 0.55 -9.74
C ALA A 255 -8.41 -0.58 -8.75
N ASP A 256 -8.01 -0.39 -7.49
CA ASP A 256 -8.18 -1.38 -6.43
C ASP A 256 -9.45 -1.14 -5.60
N TYR A 257 -10.03 0.06 -5.64
CA TYR A 257 -11.36 0.37 -5.13
C TYR A 257 -12.05 1.45 -5.95
N LEU A 258 -13.38 1.46 -5.94
CA LEU A 258 -14.21 2.35 -6.72
C LEU A 258 -14.95 3.34 -5.81
N ALA A 259 -14.62 4.64 -5.92
CA ALA A 259 -15.37 5.67 -5.22
C ALA A 259 -16.50 6.17 -6.14
N LEU A 260 -17.75 5.99 -5.70
CA LEU A 260 -18.93 6.38 -6.47
C LEU A 260 -19.64 7.57 -5.84
N GLY A 261 -19.89 8.60 -6.59
CA GLY A 261 -20.64 9.77 -6.12
C GLY A 261 -20.65 10.93 -7.12
N THR A 262 -21.55 11.92 -6.86
CA THR A 262 -22.21 12.15 -5.55
C THR A 262 -23.48 11.30 -5.40
N VAL A 263 -23.63 10.59 -4.30
CA VAL A 263 -24.82 9.74 -4.06
C VAL A 263 -26.06 10.60 -3.82
N PHE A 264 -25.94 11.65 -3.02
CA PHE A 264 -26.98 12.65 -2.77
C PHE A 264 -26.46 14.05 -3.15
N PRO A 265 -27.36 15.01 -3.38
CA PRO A 265 -26.97 16.40 -3.64
C PRO A 265 -26.09 16.95 -2.52
N THR A 266 -25.04 17.67 -2.89
CA THR A 266 -24.09 18.26 -1.93
C THR A 266 -23.46 19.53 -2.51
N ASN A 267 -23.13 20.48 -1.63
CA ASN A 267 -22.40 21.70 -1.98
C ASN A 267 -20.91 21.61 -1.58
N THR A 268 -20.50 20.51 -0.95
CA THR A 268 -19.11 20.32 -0.50
C THR A 268 -18.20 20.13 -1.71
N MET A 269 -17.03 20.74 -1.68
CA MET A 269 -15.96 20.58 -2.68
C MET A 269 -16.38 21.03 -4.11
N GLY A 270 -17.24 22.06 -4.23
CA GLY A 270 -17.62 22.67 -5.52
C GLY A 270 -18.43 21.75 -6.44
N LYS A 271 -19.08 20.71 -5.91
CA LYS A 271 -19.84 19.72 -6.67
C LYS A 271 -21.35 20.01 -6.75
N SER A 272 -21.76 21.26 -6.50
CA SER A 272 -23.17 21.67 -6.42
C SER A 272 -24.01 21.41 -7.71
N ASN A 273 -23.34 21.28 -8.86
CA ASN A 273 -24.02 21.10 -10.15
C ASN A 273 -23.99 19.65 -10.67
N ARG A 274 -23.47 18.67 -9.88
CA ARG A 274 -23.49 17.27 -10.31
C ARG A 274 -24.82 16.63 -10.04
N VAL A 275 -25.31 15.88 -11.02
CA VAL A 275 -26.50 15.03 -10.85
C VAL A 275 -26.14 13.92 -9.86
N ALA A 276 -26.96 13.75 -8.83
CA ALA A 276 -26.77 12.68 -7.85
C ALA A 276 -26.96 11.30 -8.52
N THR A 277 -26.00 10.40 -8.30
CA THR A 277 -26.07 9.03 -8.86
C THR A 277 -27.16 8.18 -8.20
N GLY A 278 -27.49 8.49 -6.95
CA GLY A 278 -28.50 7.75 -6.19
C GLY A 278 -28.01 6.38 -5.68
N LEU A 279 -28.85 5.76 -4.86
CA LEU A 279 -28.57 4.47 -4.25
C LEU A 279 -28.60 3.30 -5.25
N HIS A 280 -29.40 3.43 -6.32
CA HIS A 280 -29.54 2.38 -7.34
C HIS A 280 -28.20 2.09 -8.03
N THR A 281 -27.41 3.12 -8.34
CA THR A 281 -26.12 2.95 -9.01
C THR A 281 -25.09 2.19 -8.14
N ILE A 282 -25.16 2.37 -6.80
CA ILE A 282 -24.33 1.57 -5.88
C ILE A 282 -24.72 0.09 -6.00
N LYS A 283 -26.00 -0.20 -6.01
CA LYS A 283 -26.51 -1.57 -6.10
C LYS A 283 -26.14 -2.22 -7.44
N GLU A 284 -26.35 -1.50 -8.54
CA GLU A 284 -25.99 -1.97 -9.88
C GLU A 284 -24.47 -2.21 -10.01
N LEU A 285 -23.64 -1.37 -9.39
CA LEU A 285 -22.20 -1.56 -9.37
C LEU A 285 -21.83 -2.79 -8.53
N ARG A 286 -22.46 -2.97 -7.36
CA ARG A 286 -22.19 -4.13 -6.49
C ARG A 286 -22.49 -5.46 -7.17
N ASP A 287 -23.49 -5.50 -8.04
CA ASP A 287 -23.84 -6.71 -8.80
C ASP A 287 -22.79 -7.04 -9.90
N GLN A 288 -21.86 -6.12 -10.22
CA GLN A 288 -20.91 -6.25 -11.33
C GLN A 288 -19.44 -6.25 -10.92
N THR A 289 -19.11 -5.97 -9.65
CA THR A 289 -17.72 -5.93 -9.18
C THR A 289 -17.56 -6.55 -7.79
N ASP A 290 -16.42 -7.17 -7.54
CA ASP A 290 -15.99 -7.61 -6.20
C ASP A 290 -15.09 -6.58 -5.50
N LEU A 291 -14.70 -5.50 -6.18
CA LEU A 291 -13.87 -4.45 -5.59
C LEU A 291 -14.62 -3.70 -4.48
N PRO A 292 -13.90 -3.16 -3.47
CA PRO A 292 -14.52 -2.29 -2.49
C PRO A 292 -15.18 -1.07 -3.13
N ILE A 293 -16.43 -0.79 -2.74
CA ILE A 293 -17.19 0.39 -3.16
C ILE A 293 -17.18 1.42 -2.03
N VAL A 294 -16.68 2.60 -2.32
CA VAL A 294 -16.66 3.76 -1.42
C VAL A 294 -17.71 4.77 -1.89
N ALA A 295 -18.81 4.91 -1.17
CA ALA A 295 -19.87 5.86 -1.51
C ALA A 295 -19.56 7.25 -0.93
N ILE A 296 -19.71 8.30 -1.74
CA ILE A 296 -19.44 9.69 -1.32
C ILE A 296 -20.50 10.67 -1.84
N GLY A 297 -20.71 11.74 -1.09
CA GLY A 297 -21.53 12.90 -1.48
C GLY A 297 -22.89 12.94 -0.79
N GLY A 298 -23.09 13.98 0.03
CA GLY A 298 -24.33 14.27 0.74
C GLY A 298 -24.71 13.26 1.83
N ILE A 299 -23.78 12.41 2.24
CA ILE A 299 -24.00 11.36 3.24
C ILE A 299 -23.86 11.93 4.66
N ASN A 300 -24.75 11.52 5.55
CA ASN A 300 -24.83 11.91 6.95
C ASN A 300 -25.56 10.83 7.77
N VAL A 301 -25.67 11.03 9.09
CA VAL A 301 -26.30 10.07 10.01
C VAL A 301 -27.73 9.65 9.65
N LYS A 302 -28.47 10.50 8.91
CA LYS A 302 -29.88 10.21 8.56
C LYS A 302 -30.01 9.26 7.37
N ASN A 303 -28.99 9.21 6.47
CA ASN A 303 -29.06 8.46 5.22
C ASN A 303 -27.98 7.38 5.08
N VAL A 304 -26.97 7.35 5.96
CA VAL A 304 -25.84 6.40 5.91
C VAL A 304 -26.30 4.95 5.85
N LYS A 305 -27.35 4.58 6.63
CA LYS A 305 -27.85 3.22 6.63
C LYS A 305 -28.31 2.76 5.24
N SER A 306 -29.03 3.61 4.52
CA SER A 306 -29.50 3.27 3.16
C SER A 306 -28.36 3.11 2.16
N VAL A 307 -27.23 3.82 2.36
CA VAL A 307 -26.03 3.69 1.53
C VAL A 307 -25.37 2.33 1.74
N VAL A 308 -25.20 1.93 3.00
CA VAL A 308 -24.63 0.61 3.36
C VAL A 308 -25.55 -0.52 2.88
N ASP A 309 -26.87 -0.40 3.10
CA ASP A 309 -27.87 -1.38 2.65
C ASP A 309 -27.87 -1.52 1.11
N SER A 310 -27.37 -0.53 0.36
CA SER A 310 -27.24 -0.58 -1.09
C SER A 310 -25.98 -1.30 -1.59
N GLY A 311 -25.08 -1.73 -0.69
CA GLY A 311 -23.90 -2.52 -1.03
C GLY A 311 -22.57 -1.76 -1.01
N ALA A 312 -22.53 -0.52 -0.47
CA ALA A 312 -21.27 0.18 -0.22
C ALA A 312 -20.51 -0.47 0.93
N ASP A 313 -19.21 -0.72 0.74
CA ASP A 313 -18.29 -1.22 1.77
C ASP A 313 -17.84 -0.12 2.73
N SER A 314 -17.70 1.09 2.21
CA SER A 314 -17.24 2.25 2.94
C SER A 314 -18.05 3.49 2.59
N VAL A 315 -18.23 4.35 3.57
CA VAL A 315 -18.92 5.63 3.44
C VAL A 315 -17.93 6.78 3.63
N CYS A 316 -17.78 7.61 2.61
CA CYS A 316 -16.84 8.71 2.60
C CYS A 316 -17.55 10.04 2.88
N VAL A 317 -17.03 10.79 3.85
CA VAL A 317 -17.53 12.10 4.26
C VAL A 317 -16.40 13.12 4.36
N VAL A 318 -16.78 14.40 4.29
CA VAL A 318 -15.88 15.55 4.51
C VAL A 318 -16.49 16.42 5.62
N SER A 319 -17.23 17.46 5.25
CA SER A 319 -17.73 18.49 6.14
C SER A 319 -18.68 17.97 7.24
N ALA A 320 -19.35 16.86 7.02
CA ALA A 320 -20.23 16.25 8.03
C ALA A 320 -19.47 15.94 9.34
N ILE A 321 -18.17 15.64 9.24
CA ILE A 321 -17.31 15.35 10.38
C ILE A 321 -16.29 16.46 10.60
N THR A 322 -15.57 16.87 9.55
CA THR A 322 -14.46 17.83 9.73
C THR A 322 -14.91 19.23 10.12
N MET A 323 -16.19 19.58 9.94
CA MET A 323 -16.78 20.85 10.37
C MET A 323 -17.62 20.72 11.65
N ALA A 324 -17.82 19.52 12.18
CA ALA A 324 -18.55 19.30 13.42
C ALA A 324 -17.81 19.93 14.61
N GLU A 325 -18.56 20.36 15.65
CA GLU A 325 -17.96 20.87 16.88
C GLU A 325 -17.08 19.80 17.57
N ASN A 326 -17.54 18.56 17.54
CA ASN A 326 -16.82 17.41 18.08
C ASN A 326 -16.72 16.31 17.03
N PRO A 327 -15.64 16.26 16.22
CA PRO A 327 -15.42 15.22 15.20
C PRO A 327 -15.42 13.80 15.75
N GLU A 328 -14.98 13.58 16.99
CA GLU A 328 -14.97 12.25 17.62
C GLU A 328 -16.39 11.71 17.84
N LEU A 329 -17.32 12.54 18.29
CA LEU A 329 -18.70 12.13 18.53
C LEU A 329 -19.52 11.94 17.25
N GLU A 330 -19.16 12.65 16.18
CA GLU A 330 -19.84 12.52 14.87
C GLU A 330 -19.31 11.36 14.03
N THR A 331 -18.21 10.73 14.48
CA THR A 331 -17.60 9.56 13.85
C THR A 331 -18.22 8.27 14.34
#